data_a3beea8d05f6ed5fcf28e2823493fd48
#
_entry.id   a3beea8d05f6ed5fcf28e2823493fd48
#
_cell.length_a   1.000
_cell.length_b   1.000
_cell.length_c   1.000
_cell.angle_alpha   90.00
_cell.angle_beta   90.00
_cell.angle_gamma   90.00
#
_symmetry.space_group_name_H-M   'P 1'
#
loop_
_entity.id
_entity.type
_entity.pdbx_description
1 polymer ?
#
loop_
_entity_poly.entity_id
_entity_poly.type
_entity_poly.pdbx_seq_one_letter_code
_entity_poly.pdbx_strand_id
1 'polypeptide(L)'
;VPGRHARARATALPPALATLLTLTVTACGGTATVNQSKVPDQRVDPALRALLPRDIRDKGSITSAVGNDYPPLSLLDIDNKTVIGAEPDLIHAVGQILGVRVHLVQANFDSIIGGVRSKRYDVAIQAMLDKKERQSQVTFVDYMKTSSSILASGKAAGNIRSLTSLCGSQVAVEQGTSQVDDVAAQAEKCAANGRPELEKLVFPDSVGCFQALSTGRADAFVGGTPTVVYQAQMSHGRFRTAGEPYRYLPYGILINKEEPTLVRAVRGALQKLIGNGTYAKILKQWNIRSGALKNATVNGGAA
;
A
#
# COMPACT_ATOMS: atom_id res chain seq x y z
N VAL A 1 -72.80 -57.81 -22.18
CA VAL A 1 -74.06 -57.93 -21.44
C VAL A 1 -73.79 -57.64 -19.96
N PRO A 2 -74.71 -57.03 -19.20
CA PRO A 2 -74.70 -55.60 -18.94
C PRO A 2 -74.33 -55.24 -17.50
N GLY A 3 -73.99 -54.04 -17.35
CA GLY A 3 -74.03 -53.01 -16.39
C GLY A 3 -74.55 -53.21 -14.99
N ARG A 4 -73.89 -52.51 -14.08
CA ARG A 4 -74.57 -52.02 -12.86
C ARG A 4 -73.94 -50.66 -12.45
N HIS A 5 -74.75 -49.65 -12.50
CA HIS A 5 -74.49 -48.34 -11.94
C HIS A 5 -74.44 -48.44 -10.42
N ALA A 6 -73.41 -47.95 -9.77
CA ALA A 6 -73.41 -47.60 -8.35
C ALA A 6 -73.13 -46.13 -8.17
N ARG A 7 -74.16 -45.42 -7.72
CA ARG A 7 -74.09 -43.99 -7.30
C ARG A 7 -73.30 -43.89 -6.01
N ALA A 8 -72.18 -43.24 -6.03
CA ALA A 8 -71.47 -42.83 -4.82
C ALA A 8 -71.89 -41.42 -4.41
N ARG A 9 -72.31 -41.29 -3.16
CA ARG A 9 -72.75 -40.08 -2.48
C ARG A 9 -71.56 -39.15 -2.27
N ALA A 10 -71.70 -37.89 -2.67
CA ALA A 10 -70.78 -36.83 -2.36
C ALA A 10 -70.91 -36.43 -0.88
N THR A 11 -69.94 -36.61 -0.09
CA THR A 11 -69.79 -36.01 1.25
C THR A 11 -68.90 -34.75 1.11
N ALA A 12 -69.53 -33.61 1.38
CA ALA A 12 -68.83 -32.33 1.45
C ALA A 12 -67.93 -32.23 2.69
N LEU A 13 -66.64 -32.03 2.50
CA LEU A 13 -65.74 -31.58 3.58
C LEU A 13 -65.73 -30.04 3.67
N PRO A 14 -65.58 -29.48 4.87
CA PRO A 14 -65.53 -28.04 5.07
C PRO A 14 -64.14 -27.49 4.64
N PRO A 15 -64.06 -26.18 4.26
CA PRO A 15 -62.78 -25.60 3.83
C PRO A 15 -61.86 -25.42 5.03
N ALA A 16 -60.69 -26.11 4.97
CA ALA A 16 -59.60 -25.86 5.89
C ALA A 16 -58.96 -24.49 5.57
N LEU A 17 -58.99 -23.62 6.56
CA LEU A 17 -58.34 -22.30 6.55
C LEU A 17 -56.80 -22.52 6.50
N ALA A 18 -56.21 -22.42 5.32
CA ALA A 18 -54.76 -22.44 5.14
C ALA A 18 -54.18 -21.11 5.61
N THR A 19 -53.71 -21.06 6.84
CA THR A 19 -52.86 -19.97 7.34
C THR A 19 -51.51 -20.01 6.64
N LEU A 20 -51.31 -19.12 5.67
CA LEU A 20 -49.97 -18.90 5.06
C LEU A 20 -49.07 -18.24 6.11
N LEU A 21 -48.16 -19.04 6.70
CA LEU A 21 -47.09 -18.55 7.52
C LEU A 21 -46.01 -18.02 6.55
N THR A 22 -46.00 -16.70 6.30
CA THR A 22 -44.95 -16.04 5.58
C THR A 22 -43.70 -16.03 6.48
N LEU A 23 -42.79 -17.00 6.28
CA LEU A 23 -41.43 -16.88 6.79
C LEU A 23 -40.72 -15.72 6.08
N THR A 24 -40.66 -14.57 6.73
CA THR A 24 -39.72 -13.52 6.35
C THR A 24 -38.30 -14.01 6.66
N VAL A 25 -37.62 -14.54 5.64
CA VAL A 25 -36.18 -14.78 5.70
C VAL A 25 -35.52 -13.40 5.72
N THR A 26 -35.21 -12.91 6.91
CA THR A 26 -34.32 -11.76 7.07
C THR A 26 -32.92 -12.22 6.67
N ALA A 27 -32.61 -12.10 5.38
CA ALA A 27 -31.25 -12.22 4.89
C ALA A 27 -30.43 -11.09 5.52
N CYS A 28 -29.74 -11.37 6.63
CA CYS A 28 -28.60 -10.57 7.06
C CYS A 28 -27.49 -10.73 6.01
N GLY A 29 -27.70 -10.09 4.85
CA GLY A 29 -26.65 -9.79 3.91
C GLY A 29 -25.82 -8.69 4.54
N GLY A 30 -24.83 -9.05 5.36
CA GLY A 30 -23.74 -8.16 5.66
C GLY A 30 -23.08 -7.83 4.32
N THR A 31 -23.48 -6.71 3.70
CA THR A 31 -22.68 -6.09 2.66
C THR A 31 -21.35 -5.77 3.32
N ALA A 32 -20.30 -6.53 2.95
CA ALA A 32 -18.94 -6.16 3.26
C ALA A 32 -18.77 -4.75 2.67
N THR A 33 -18.86 -3.75 3.53
CA THR A 33 -18.65 -2.36 3.13
C THR A 33 -17.20 -2.26 2.70
N VAL A 34 -16.99 -2.03 1.42
CA VAL A 34 -15.75 -1.49 0.87
C VAL A 34 -15.29 -0.42 1.86
N ASN A 35 -14.06 -0.53 2.32
CA ASN A 35 -13.51 0.38 3.32
C ASN A 35 -13.30 1.74 2.64
N GLN A 36 -14.40 2.47 2.44
CA GLN A 36 -14.33 3.81 1.85
C GLN A 36 -13.39 4.63 2.71
N SER A 37 -12.43 5.29 2.07
CA SER A 37 -11.52 6.23 2.71
C SER A 37 -12.31 7.16 3.63
N LYS A 38 -12.04 7.09 4.94
CA LYS A 38 -12.64 7.95 5.96
C LYS A 38 -11.88 9.27 6.09
N VAL A 39 -11.16 9.65 5.04
CA VAL A 39 -10.43 10.92 5.03
C VAL A 39 -11.45 12.06 5.02
N PRO A 40 -11.38 12.99 5.99
CA PRO A 40 -12.28 14.15 6.00
C PRO A 40 -12.07 15.00 4.76
N ASP A 41 -13.16 15.53 4.21
CA ASP A 41 -13.10 16.47 3.09
C ASP A 41 -12.25 17.69 3.43
N GLN A 42 -11.42 18.07 2.49
CA GLN A 42 -10.52 19.22 2.61
C GLN A 42 -11.06 20.42 1.83
N ARG A 43 -10.90 21.61 2.40
CA ARG A 43 -11.17 22.85 1.67
C ARG A 43 -10.04 23.19 0.72
N VAL A 44 -10.40 23.61 -0.49
CA VAL A 44 -9.41 24.09 -1.48
C VAL A 44 -8.67 25.30 -0.93
N ASP A 45 -7.35 25.29 -1.11
CA ASP A 45 -6.50 26.46 -0.88
C ASP A 45 -6.22 27.17 -2.21
N PRO A 46 -6.81 28.37 -2.45
CA PRO A 46 -6.62 29.07 -3.71
C PRO A 46 -5.15 29.45 -4.00
N ALA A 47 -4.38 29.77 -2.94
CA ALA A 47 -2.97 30.12 -3.10
C ALA A 47 -2.13 28.93 -3.54
N LEU A 48 -2.36 27.76 -2.95
CA LEU A 48 -1.67 26.52 -3.36
C LEU A 48 -2.15 26.05 -4.74
N ARG A 49 -3.44 26.17 -5.04
CA ARG A 49 -3.97 25.87 -6.38
C ARG A 49 -3.33 26.74 -7.45
N ALA A 50 -3.08 28.01 -7.18
CA ALA A 50 -2.40 28.94 -8.11
C ALA A 50 -0.97 28.54 -8.46
N LEU A 51 -0.30 27.75 -7.61
CA LEU A 51 1.04 27.20 -7.87
C LEU A 51 1.03 26.01 -8.85
N LEU A 52 -0.12 25.40 -9.11
CA LEU A 52 -0.19 24.27 -10.05
C LEU A 52 0.24 24.70 -11.46
N PRO A 53 0.97 23.86 -12.20
CA PRO A 53 1.18 24.04 -13.63
C PRO A 53 -0.15 24.28 -14.36
N ARG A 54 -0.09 25.10 -15.43
CA ARG A 54 -1.31 25.53 -16.13
C ARG A 54 -2.11 24.35 -16.67
N ASP A 55 -1.43 23.38 -17.27
CA ASP A 55 -2.04 22.16 -17.84
C ASP A 55 -2.77 21.33 -16.77
N ILE A 56 -2.18 21.14 -15.56
CA ILE A 56 -2.81 20.45 -14.44
C ILE A 56 -4.02 21.24 -13.94
N ARG A 57 -3.89 22.55 -13.83
CA ARG A 57 -4.95 23.42 -13.35
C ARG A 57 -6.14 23.46 -14.31
N ASP A 58 -5.88 23.51 -15.62
CA ASP A 58 -6.89 23.58 -16.67
C ASP A 58 -7.62 22.23 -16.84
N LYS A 59 -6.90 21.09 -16.81
CA LYS A 59 -7.52 19.75 -16.81
C LYS A 59 -8.21 19.39 -15.49
N GLY A 60 -7.90 20.09 -14.39
CA GLY A 60 -8.48 19.88 -13.07
C GLY A 60 -8.19 18.53 -12.43
N SER A 61 -7.07 17.90 -12.82
CA SER A 61 -6.67 16.59 -12.30
C SER A 61 -5.15 16.39 -12.30
N ILE A 62 -4.71 15.50 -11.39
CA ILE A 62 -3.33 14.99 -11.27
C ILE A 62 -3.36 13.48 -11.50
N THR A 63 -2.46 12.98 -12.35
CA THR A 63 -2.20 11.55 -12.49
C THR A 63 -1.09 11.14 -11.55
N SER A 64 -1.39 10.23 -10.60
CA SER A 64 -0.43 9.70 -9.64
C SER A 64 -0.15 8.23 -9.88
N ALA A 65 1.11 7.86 -10.10
CA ALA A 65 1.50 6.46 -10.01
C ALA A 65 1.41 5.99 -8.56
N VAL A 66 0.97 4.74 -8.36
CA VAL A 66 0.82 4.09 -7.06
C VAL A 66 1.04 2.59 -7.20
N GLY A 67 1.53 1.92 -6.13
CA GLY A 67 1.53 0.47 -6.02
C GLY A 67 0.17 -0.08 -5.64
N ASN A 68 0.06 -1.41 -5.62
CA ASN A 68 -1.15 -2.12 -5.22
C ASN A 68 -0.87 -3.36 -4.37
N ASP A 69 0.36 -3.50 -3.90
CA ASP A 69 0.88 -4.74 -3.31
C ASP A 69 1.72 -4.52 -2.04
N TYR A 70 1.77 -3.28 -1.53
CA TYR A 70 2.64 -2.89 -0.41
C TYR A 70 1.86 -2.39 0.82
N PRO A 71 1.04 -3.28 1.47
CA PRO A 71 0.21 -2.91 2.61
C PRO A 71 1.07 -2.48 3.82
N PRO A 72 0.58 -1.58 4.68
CA PRO A 72 -0.70 -0.88 4.63
C PRO A 72 -0.63 0.43 3.83
N LEU A 73 0.45 0.66 3.07
CA LEU A 73 0.69 1.88 2.31
C LEU A 73 -0.18 1.92 1.06
N SER A 74 -0.14 0.86 0.25
CA SER A 74 -0.99 0.69 -0.93
C SER A 74 -1.28 -0.80 -1.16
N LEU A 75 -2.54 -1.15 -1.37
CA LEU A 75 -3.01 -2.51 -1.62
C LEU A 75 -4.32 -2.49 -2.39
N LEU A 76 -4.67 -3.62 -3.02
CA LEU A 76 -5.99 -3.77 -3.61
C LEU A 76 -7.05 -4.00 -2.53
N ASP A 77 -8.21 -3.40 -2.71
CA ASP A 77 -9.40 -3.69 -1.91
C ASP A 77 -9.99 -5.06 -2.31
N ILE A 78 -11.01 -5.49 -1.60
CA ILE A 78 -11.70 -6.78 -1.82
C ILE A 78 -12.27 -6.93 -3.24
N ASP A 79 -12.49 -5.84 -3.95
CA ASP A 79 -12.95 -5.82 -5.35
C ASP A 79 -11.83 -6.16 -6.37
N ASN A 80 -10.57 -6.31 -5.90
CA ASN A 80 -9.37 -6.53 -6.70
C ASN A 80 -9.14 -5.48 -7.82
N LYS A 81 -9.66 -4.27 -7.66
CA LYS A 81 -9.56 -3.16 -8.62
C LYS A 81 -9.18 -1.84 -7.95
N THR A 82 -9.84 -1.53 -6.86
CA THR A 82 -9.64 -0.27 -6.15
C THR A 82 -8.36 -0.33 -5.32
N VAL A 83 -7.46 0.63 -5.53
CA VAL A 83 -6.27 0.76 -4.69
C VAL A 83 -6.64 1.58 -3.47
N ILE A 84 -6.42 1.00 -2.29
CA ILE A 84 -6.62 1.60 -0.98
C ILE A 84 -5.31 1.63 -0.21
N GLY A 85 -5.25 2.38 0.88
CA GLY A 85 -4.05 2.47 1.72
C GLY A 85 -3.75 3.88 2.18
N ALA A 86 -2.71 4.01 2.98
CA ALA A 86 -2.30 5.32 3.49
C ALA A 86 -1.88 6.29 2.38
N GLU A 87 -1.27 5.79 1.33
CA GLU A 87 -0.79 6.59 0.20
C GLU A 87 -1.92 7.07 -0.70
N PRO A 88 -2.88 6.23 -1.13
CA PRO A 88 -4.09 6.69 -1.80
C PRO A 88 -4.85 7.74 -0.98
N ASP A 89 -5.05 7.51 0.31
CA ASP A 89 -5.73 8.46 1.18
C ASP A 89 -5.00 9.80 1.23
N LEU A 90 -3.68 9.76 1.37
CA LEU A 90 -2.85 10.97 1.47
C LEU A 90 -2.85 11.78 0.18
N ILE A 91 -2.66 11.12 -0.98
CA ILE A 91 -2.58 11.85 -2.25
C ILE A 91 -3.95 12.40 -2.66
N HIS A 92 -5.05 11.70 -2.36
CA HIS A 92 -6.40 12.23 -2.55
C HIS A 92 -6.65 13.48 -1.69
N ALA A 93 -6.24 13.44 -0.41
CA ALA A 93 -6.36 14.62 0.47
C ALA A 93 -5.51 15.81 -0.02
N VAL A 94 -4.31 15.55 -0.56
CA VAL A 94 -3.48 16.56 -1.23
C VAL A 94 -4.24 17.15 -2.42
N GLY A 95 -4.81 16.30 -3.28
CA GLY A 95 -5.61 16.73 -4.42
C GLY A 95 -6.79 17.61 -4.04
N GLN A 96 -7.52 17.28 -2.96
CA GLN A 96 -8.63 18.08 -2.44
C GLN A 96 -8.16 19.50 -2.05
N ILE A 97 -7.05 19.64 -1.31
CA ILE A 97 -6.49 20.96 -0.96
C ILE A 97 -6.10 21.75 -2.21
N LEU A 98 -5.55 21.08 -3.22
CA LEU A 98 -5.17 21.71 -4.48
C LEU A 98 -6.36 21.97 -5.42
N GLY A 99 -7.57 21.49 -5.06
CA GLY A 99 -8.78 21.62 -5.87
C GLY A 99 -8.71 20.87 -7.19
N VAL A 100 -8.05 19.70 -7.21
CA VAL A 100 -7.92 18.83 -8.38
C VAL A 100 -8.29 17.39 -8.02
N ARG A 101 -8.81 16.64 -8.98
CA ARG A 101 -9.02 15.20 -8.83
C ARG A 101 -7.68 14.46 -8.96
N VAL A 102 -7.53 13.35 -8.24
CA VAL A 102 -6.36 12.46 -8.39
C VAL A 102 -6.81 11.19 -9.10
N HIS A 103 -6.15 10.89 -10.22
CA HIS A 103 -6.29 9.62 -10.93
C HIS A 103 -5.11 8.72 -10.57
N LEU A 104 -5.38 7.63 -9.86
CA LEU A 104 -4.38 6.64 -9.51
C LEU A 104 -4.12 5.71 -10.71
N VAL A 105 -2.85 5.51 -11.02
CA VAL A 105 -2.40 4.57 -12.06
C VAL A 105 -1.46 3.58 -11.42
N GLN A 106 -1.81 2.30 -11.47
CA GLN A 106 -0.96 1.24 -10.95
C GLN A 106 0.32 1.13 -11.80
N ALA A 107 1.46 1.04 -11.13
CA ALA A 107 2.76 0.95 -11.78
C ALA A 107 3.71 0.06 -10.96
N ASN A 108 4.59 -0.67 -11.65
CA ASN A 108 5.66 -1.42 -11.00
C ASN A 108 6.67 -0.44 -10.40
N PHE A 109 7.19 -0.79 -9.22
CA PHE A 109 8.07 0.08 -8.44
C PHE A 109 9.30 0.57 -9.22
N ASP A 110 9.96 -0.30 -9.98
CA ASP A 110 11.15 0.00 -10.76
C ASP A 110 10.91 0.97 -11.93
N SER A 111 9.67 1.08 -12.42
CA SER A 111 9.30 1.95 -13.55
C SER A 111 8.93 3.39 -13.16
N ILE A 112 8.73 3.66 -11.87
CA ILE A 112 8.13 4.91 -11.39
C ILE A 112 8.98 6.14 -11.70
N ILE A 113 10.29 6.10 -11.40
CA ILE A 113 11.18 7.23 -11.65
C ILE A 113 11.19 7.61 -13.13
N GLY A 114 11.27 6.59 -14.01
CA GLY A 114 11.19 6.80 -15.46
C GLY A 114 9.87 7.43 -15.90
N GLY A 115 8.75 6.96 -15.32
CA GLY A 115 7.41 7.47 -15.61
C GLY A 115 7.19 8.92 -15.18
N VAL A 116 7.72 9.32 -14.01
CA VAL A 116 7.68 10.72 -13.53
C VAL A 116 8.58 11.61 -14.38
N ARG A 117 9.78 11.15 -14.74
CA ARG A 117 10.71 11.90 -15.59
C ARG A 117 10.16 12.16 -16.99
N SER A 118 9.50 11.18 -17.57
CA SER A 118 8.86 11.29 -18.90
C SER A 118 7.51 12.00 -18.87
N LYS A 119 7.06 12.49 -17.69
CA LYS A 119 5.74 13.12 -17.49
C LYS A 119 4.55 12.21 -17.85
N ARG A 120 4.76 10.87 -17.85
CA ARG A 120 3.68 9.89 -17.91
C ARG A 120 2.78 9.98 -16.67
N TYR A 121 3.37 10.31 -15.53
CA TYR A 121 2.72 10.62 -14.27
C TYR A 121 3.11 12.03 -13.84
N ASP A 122 2.14 12.81 -13.37
CA ASP A 122 2.41 14.14 -12.79
C ASP A 122 3.17 14.01 -11.46
N VAL A 123 2.80 12.99 -10.67
CA VAL A 123 3.43 12.63 -9.40
C VAL A 123 3.44 11.11 -9.22
N ALA A 124 4.17 10.61 -8.23
CA ALA A 124 4.06 9.22 -7.78
C ALA A 124 4.17 9.13 -6.27
N ILE A 125 3.42 8.21 -5.66
CA ILE A 125 3.48 7.90 -4.24
C ILE A 125 3.46 6.37 -4.08
N GLN A 126 4.61 5.78 -3.73
CA GLN A 126 4.77 4.32 -3.60
C GLN A 126 6.00 3.98 -2.75
N ALA A 127 5.95 4.26 -1.46
CA ALA A 127 6.94 3.84 -0.48
C ALA A 127 8.40 4.00 -0.93
N MET A 128 8.67 5.00 -1.78
CA MET A 128 10.01 5.19 -2.33
C MET A 128 10.87 6.00 -1.37
N LEU A 129 11.99 5.40 -0.95
CA LEU A 129 12.99 6.06 -0.12
C LEU A 129 13.60 7.24 -0.86
N ASP A 130 13.59 8.40 -0.22
CA ASP A 130 14.30 9.59 -0.67
C ASP A 130 15.81 9.40 -0.43
N LYS A 131 16.54 9.06 -1.49
CA LYS A 131 17.98 8.84 -1.53
C LYS A 131 18.65 9.84 -2.45
N LYS A 132 19.89 10.24 -2.15
CA LYS A 132 20.68 11.18 -2.97
C LYS A 132 20.75 10.81 -4.44
N GLU A 133 20.97 9.53 -4.75
CA GLU A 133 21.05 9.06 -6.13
C GLU A 133 19.73 9.23 -6.88
N ARG A 134 18.58 9.03 -6.20
CA ARG A 134 17.25 9.25 -6.77
C ARG A 134 16.92 10.74 -6.90
N GLN A 135 17.38 11.57 -5.95
CA GLN A 135 17.25 13.04 -6.01
C GLN A 135 17.95 13.62 -7.23
N SER A 136 18.96 12.95 -7.81
CA SER A 136 19.55 13.35 -9.07
C SER A 136 18.56 13.29 -10.24
N GLN A 137 17.54 12.47 -10.16
CA GLN A 137 16.58 12.17 -11.22
C GLN A 137 15.20 12.81 -11.02
N VAL A 138 14.71 12.88 -9.79
CA VAL A 138 13.40 13.42 -9.40
C VAL A 138 13.51 14.25 -8.14
N THR A 139 12.47 15.02 -7.81
CA THR A 139 12.36 15.72 -6.52
C THR A 139 11.38 14.98 -5.63
N PHE A 140 11.72 14.83 -4.37
CA PHE A 140 10.86 14.21 -3.35
C PHE A 140 10.19 15.26 -2.47
N VAL A 141 8.90 15.09 -2.19
CA VAL A 141 8.21 15.74 -1.08
C VAL A 141 7.98 14.66 -0.02
N ASP A 142 8.72 14.74 1.08
CA ASP A 142 8.70 13.70 2.10
C ASP A 142 7.39 13.70 2.85
N TYR A 143 6.80 12.50 3.00
CA TYR A 143 5.52 12.35 3.67
C TYR A 143 5.56 11.41 4.89
N MET A 144 6.62 10.60 5.08
CA MET A 144 6.71 9.70 6.23
C MET A 144 8.17 9.31 6.52
N LYS A 145 8.56 9.23 7.80
CA LYS A 145 9.80 8.57 8.22
C LYS A 145 9.63 7.06 8.16
N THR A 146 10.66 6.38 7.72
CA THR A 146 10.66 4.92 7.64
C THR A 146 12.05 4.34 7.86
N SER A 147 12.13 3.01 7.79
CA SER A 147 13.35 2.20 7.84
C SER A 147 13.15 0.93 7.04
N SER A 148 14.20 0.15 6.85
CA SER A 148 14.13 -1.20 6.32
C SER A 148 14.11 -2.22 7.47
N SER A 149 13.43 -3.33 7.27
CA SER A 149 13.30 -4.42 8.24
C SER A 149 13.32 -5.79 7.54
N ILE A 150 13.51 -6.82 8.33
CA ILE A 150 13.52 -8.21 7.89
C ILE A 150 12.24 -8.89 8.39
N LEU A 151 11.56 -9.60 7.51
CA LEU A 151 10.47 -10.52 7.81
C LEU A 151 10.98 -11.94 7.61
N ALA A 152 10.82 -12.81 8.60
CA ALA A 152 11.26 -14.20 8.50
C ALA A 152 10.20 -15.15 9.09
N SER A 153 10.33 -16.46 8.83
CA SER A 153 9.48 -17.45 9.49
C SER A 153 9.60 -17.33 11.01
N GLY A 154 8.50 -17.58 11.74
CA GLY A 154 8.48 -17.43 13.19
C GLY A 154 9.57 -18.25 13.91
N LYS A 155 10.01 -19.37 13.33
CA LYS A 155 11.10 -20.20 13.86
C LYS A 155 12.48 -19.58 13.60
N ALA A 156 12.72 -19.05 12.40
CA ALA A 156 14.01 -18.45 12.01
C ALA A 156 14.22 -17.06 12.59
N ALA A 157 13.16 -16.29 12.79
CA ALA A 157 13.22 -14.88 13.22
C ALA A 157 14.01 -14.66 14.51
N GLY A 158 13.96 -15.62 15.46
CA GLY A 158 14.67 -15.53 16.73
C GLY A 158 16.20 -15.54 16.60
N ASN A 159 16.72 -16.08 15.53
CA ASN A 159 18.16 -16.21 15.28
C ASN A 159 18.73 -15.07 14.39
N ILE A 160 17.84 -14.32 13.73
CA ILE A 160 18.23 -13.22 12.85
C ILE A 160 18.30 -11.93 13.66
N ARG A 161 19.48 -11.33 13.77
CA ARG A 161 19.74 -10.08 14.50
C ARG A 161 19.92 -8.88 13.57
N SER A 162 20.39 -9.12 12.35
CA SER A 162 20.66 -8.10 11.34
C SER A 162 20.84 -8.76 9.98
N LEU A 163 21.12 -7.98 8.93
CA LEU A 163 21.48 -8.51 7.61
C LEU A 163 22.64 -9.51 7.67
N THR A 164 23.59 -9.29 8.57
CA THR A 164 24.75 -10.21 8.71
C THR A 164 24.37 -11.62 9.15
N SER A 165 23.23 -11.80 9.79
CA SER A 165 22.71 -13.11 10.19
C SER A 165 22.10 -13.90 9.01
N LEU A 166 21.95 -13.29 7.84
CA LEU A 166 21.32 -13.90 6.66
C LEU A 166 22.29 -14.70 5.77
N CYS A 167 23.59 -14.79 6.12
CA CYS A 167 24.51 -15.65 5.39
C CYS A 167 24.04 -17.12 5.47
N GLY A 168 23.94 -17.78 4.32
CA GLY A 168 23.39 -19.13 4.19
C GLY A 168 21.87 -19.19 3.98
N SER A 169 21.22 -18.03 3.83
CA SER A 169 19.76 -17.94 3.63
C SER A 169 19.41 -17.53 2.22
N GLN A 170 18.20 -17.91 1.78
CA GLN A 170 17.52 -17.39 0.59
C GLN A 170 16.70 -16.17 0.96
N VAL A 171 17.02 -14.99 0.40
CA VAL A 171 16.43 -13.71 0.79
C VAL A 171 15.67 -13.08 -0.37
N ALA A 172 14.35 -12.95 -0.22
CA ALA A 172 13.47 -12.29 -1.18
C ALA A 172 13.57 -10.76 -1.05
N VAL A 173 13.66 -10.08 -2.18
CA VAL A 173 13.62 -8.62 -2.31
C VAL A 173 12.87 -8.21 -3.56
N GLU A 174 12.21 -7.05 -3.52
CA GLU A 174 11.49 -6.49 -4.65
C GLU A 174 12.43 -5.69 -5.55
N GLN A 175 12.29 -5.90 -6.86
CA GLN A 175 13.09 -5.24 -7.90
C GLN A 175 13.03 -3.72 -7.81
N GLY A 176 14.17 -3.05 -8.04
CA GLY A 176 14.29 -1.59 -8.02
C GLY A 176 14.33 -0.97 -6.63
N THR A 177 14.13 -1.77 -5.56
CA THR A 177 14.21 -1.27 -4.19
C THR A 177 15.65 -1.15 -3.71
N SER A 178 15.89 -0.32 -2.69
CA SER A 178 17.21 -0.20 -2.04
C SER A 178 17.62 -1.48 -1.31
N GLN A 179 16.67 -2.33 -0.98
CA GLN A 179 16.91 -3.61 -0.31
C GLN A 179 17.61 -4.62 -1.22
N VAL A 180 17.44 -4.49 -2.55
CA VAL A 180 18.22 -5.28 -3.53
C VAL A 180 19.72 -5.04 -3.38
N ASP A 181 20.11 -3.75 -3.23
CA ASP A 181 21.51 -3.35 -3.04
C ASP A 181 22.03 -3.80 -1.67
N ASP A 182 21.19 -3.65 -0.62
CA ASP A 182 21.56 -4.06 0.74
C ASP A 182 21.86 -5.55 0.84
N VAL A 183 21.00 -6.37 0.25
CA VAL A 183 21.14 -7.83 0.26
C VAL A 183 22.31 -8.26 -0.63
N ALA A 184 22.52 -7.60 -1.78
CA ALA A 184 23.68 -7.85 -2.63
C ALA A 184 25.00 -7.57 -1.88
N ALA A 185 25.11 -6.39 -1.27
CA ALA A 185 26.29 -6.02 -0.49
C ALA A 185 26.51 -6.96 0.71
N GLN A 186 25.43 -7.50 1.30
CA GLN A 186 25.57 -8.49 2.37
C GLN A 186 26.02 -9.86 1.84
N ALA A 187 25.57 -10.29 0.66
CA ALA A 187 26.03 -11.52 0.01
C ALA A 187 27.54 -11.47 -0.25
N GLU A 188 28.05 -10.35 -0.79
CA GLU A 188 29.48 -10.12 -0.99
C GLU A 188 30.27 -10.22 0.34
N LYS A 189 29.74 -9.63 1.43
CA LYS A 189 30.35 -9.73 2.76
C LYS A 189 30.36 -11.16 3.31
N CYS A 190 29.31 -11.95 3.05
CA CYS A 190 29.28 -13.36 3.45
C CYS A 190 30.40 -14.12 2.75
N ALA A 191 30.56 -13.98 1.43
CA ALA A 191 31.59 -14.60 0.65
C ALA A 191 33.00 -14.16 1.08
N ALA A 192 33.22 -12.85 1.24
CA ALA A 192 34.51 -12.30 1.67
C ALA A 192 34.98 -12.79 3.06
N ASN A 193 34.05 -13.18 3.92
CA ASN A 193 34.31 -13.69 5.26
C ASN A 193 34.24 -15.23 5.36
N GLY A 194 34.23 -15.96 4.23
CA GLY A 194 34.15 -17.41 4.19
C GLY A 194 32.88 -17.98 4.85
N ARG A 195 31.81 -17.21 4.91
CA ARG A 195 30.52 -17.65 5.44
C ARG A 195 29.69 -18.31 4.34
N PRO A 196 28.68 -19.13 4.70
CA PRO A 196 27.75 -19.69 3.71
C PRO A 196 27.16 -18.62 2.81
N GLU A 197 26.94 -18.95 1.53
CA GLU A 197 26.41 -18.04 0.54
C GLU A 197 25.01 -17.53 0.94
N LEU A 198 24.78 -16.21 0.75
CA LEU A 198 23.46 -15.62 0.83
C LEU A 198 22.92 -15.55 -0.60
N GLU A 199 21.83 -16.26 -0.87
CA GLU A 199 21.15 -16.22 -2.16
C GLU A 199 20.11 -15.09 -2.18
N LYS A 200 20.32 -14.12 -3.08
CA LYS A 200 19.38 -13.01 -3.30
C LYS A 200 18.35 -13.40 -4.34
N LEU A 201 17.08 -13.51 -3.94
CA LEU A 201 15.94 -13.78 -4.82
C LEU A 201 15.21 -12.47 -5.13
N VAL A 202 15.32 -11.98 -6.38
CA VAL A 202 14.67 -10.74 -6.83
C VAL A 202 13.34 -11.07 -7.49
N PHE A 203 12.26 -10.41 -7.03
CA PHE A 203 10.92 -10.55 -7.58
C PHE A 203 10.44 -9.21 -8.15
N PRO A 204 9.57 -9.23 -9.18
CA PRO A 204 9.08 -7.98 -9.81
C PRO A 204 8.20 -7.13 -8.88
N ASP A 205 7.60 -7.75 -7.85
CA ASP A 205 6.68 -7.14 -6.90
C ASP A 205 6.78 -7.79 -5.52
N SER A 206 6.15 -7.17 -4.52
CA SER A 206 6.20 -7.69 -3.17
C SER A 206 5.30 -8.91 -2.96
N VAL A 207 4.28 -9.13 -3.80
CA VAL A 207 3.43 -10.35 -3.76
C VAL A 207 4.29 -11.58 -4.02
N GLY A 208 5.15 -11.54 -5.03
CA GLY A 208 6.12 -12.61 -5.32
C GLY A 208 7.05 -12.89 -4.15
N CYS A 209 7.54 -11.83 -3.48
CA CYS A 209 8.37 -11.97 -2.29
C CYS A 209 7.62 -12.69 -1.15
N PHE A 210 6.37 -12.29 -0.87
CA PHE A 210 5.56 -12.92 0.19
C PHE A 210 5.17 -14.35 -0.15
N GLN A 211 4.90 -14.66 -1.41
CA GLN A 211 4.65 -16.01 -1.88
C GLN A 211 5.88 -16.90 -1.68
N ALA A 212 7.07 -16.41 -2.05
CA ALA A 212 8.32 -17.14 -1.84
C ALA A 212 8.56 -17.44 -0.36
N LEU A 213 8.35 -16.46 0.52
CA LEU A 213 8.44 -16.66 1.97
C LEU A 213 7.37 -17.65 2.47
N SER A 214 6.15 -17.58 1.94
CA SER A 214 5.02 -18.41 2.36
C SER A 214 5.17 -19.88 1.96
N THR A 215 5.83 -20.14 0.85
CA THR A 215 6.08 -21.50 0.33
C THR A 215 7.40 -22.09 0.84
N GLY A 216 8.20 -21.33 1.59
CA GLY A 216 9.52 -21.75 2.04
C GLY A 216 10.61 -21.69 0.96
N ARG A 217 10.33 -21.07 -0.20
CA ARG A 217 11.33 -20.78 -1.23
C ARG A 217 12.30 -19.69 -0.79
N ALA A 218 11.86 -18.79 0.07
CA ALA A 218 12.71 -17.79 0.73
C ALA A 218 12.64 -17.98 2.25
N ASP A 219 13.76 -17.80 2.93
CA ASP A 219 13.88 -17.83 4.39
C ASP A 219 13.47 -16.51 5.02
N ALA A 220 13.73 -15.41 4.29
CA ALA A 220 13.45 -14.06 4.72
C ALA A 220 13.02 -13.16 3.55
N PHE A 221 12.26 -12.10 3.86
CA PHE A 221 11.99 -10.96 2.99
C PHE A 221 12.59 -9.71 3.63
N VAL A 222 13.23 -8.86 2.83
CA VAL A 222 13.75 -7.58 3.28
C VAL A 222 12.98 -6.46 2.58
N GLY A 223 12.32 -5.60 3.36
CA GLY A 223 11.45 -4.55 2.85
C GLY A 223 11.31 -3.37 3.81
N GLY A 224 10.44 -2.43 3.46
CA GLY A 224 10.11 -1.29 4.32
C GLY A 224 9.42 -1.72 5.62
N THR A 225 9.83 -1.13 6.74
CA THR A 225 9.33 -1.49 8.07
C THR A 225 7.79 -1.50 8.19
N PRO A 226 7.03 -0.52 7.62
CA PRO A 226 5.57 -0.56 7.72
C PRO A 226 4.96 -1.84 7.15
N THR A 227 5.43 -2.26 5.98
CA THR A 227 4.93 -3.46 5.29
C THR A 227 5.39 -4.74 5.99
N VAL A 228 6.63 -4.80 6.44
CA VAL A 228 7.16 -5.93 7.23
C VAL A 228 6.36 -6.13 8.51
N VAL A 229 6.07 -5.06 9.26
CA VAL A 229 5.27 -5.10 10.48
C VAL A 229 3.83 -5.53 10.18
N TYR A 230 3.22 -4.98 9.14
CA TYR A 230 1.88 -5.35 8.70
C TYR A 230 1.79 -6.85 8.38
N GLN A 231 2.70 -7.36 7.57
CA GLN A 231 2.74 -8.78 7.20
C GLN A 231 2.98 -9.70 8.40
N ALA A 232 3.84 -9.30 9.34
CA ALA A 232 4.03 -10.05 10.58
C ALA A 232 2.72 -10.15 11.38
N GLN A 233 2.00 -9.03 11.53
CA GLN A 233 0.72 -8.99 12.25
C GLN A 233 -0.36 -9.84 11.57
N MET A 234 -0.50 -9.72 10.25
CA MET A 234 -1.52 -10.43 9.47
C MET A 234 -1.24 -11.92 9.33
N SER A 235 -0.01 -12.36 9.55
CA SER A 235 0.40 -13.77 9.42
C SER A 235 -0.02 -14.68 10.57
N HIS A 236 -0.66 -14.14 11.62
CA HIS A 236 -1.06 -14.88 12.83
C HIS A 236 0.10 -15.68 13.45
N GLY A 237 1.29 -15.08 13.50
CA GLY A 237 2.50 -15.67 14.10
C GLY A 237 3.32 -16.58 13.17
N ARG A 238 2.88 -16.78 11.94
CA ARG A 238 3.63 -17.53 10.93
C ARG A 238 4.92 -16.83 10.54
N PHE A 239 4.87 -15.50 10.43
CA PHE A 239 6.02 -14.63 10.19
C PHE A 239 6.20 -13.65 11.34
N ARG A 240 7.43 -13.20 11.56
CA ARG A 240 7.79 -12.19 12.55
C ARG A 240 8.83 -11.24 11.98
N THR A 241 8.83 -10.03 12.49
CA THR A 241 9.97 -9.12 12.30
C THR A 241 11.21 -9.71 12.96
N ALA A 242 12.35 -9.60 12.30
CA ALA A 242 13.62 -10.15 12.77
C ALA A 242 14.72 -9.08 12.80
N GLY A 243 15.49 -9.06 13.88
CA GLY A 243 16.53 -8.06 14.10
C GLY A 243 15.99 -6.63 14.25
N GLU A 244 16.94 -5.69 14.32
CA GLU A 244 16.63 -4.27 14.44
C GLU A 244 16.40 -3.64 13.06
N PRO A 245 15.46 -2.68 12.94
CA PRO A 245 15.30 -1.88 11.74
C PRO A 245 16.59 -1.12 11.41
N TYR A 246 16.85 -0.95 10.14
CA TYR A 246 18.04 -0.27 9.64
C TYR A 246 17.68 0.69 8.50
N ARG A 247 18.62 1.50 8.00
CA ARG A 247 18.41 2.48 6.91
C ARG A 247 17.19 3.38 7.17
N TYR A 248 17.37 4.33 8.06
CA TYR A 248 16.34 5.31 8.40
C TYR A 248 16.34 6.45 7.39
N LEU A 249 15.36 6.49 6.50
CA LEU A 249 15.16 7.53 5.48
C LEU A 249 13.67 7.87 5.37
N PRO A 250 13.28 9.02 4.84
CA PRO A 250 11.88 9.28 4.55
C PRO A 250 11.43 8.57 3.27
N TYR A 251 10.13 8.28 3.20
CA TYR A 251 9.42 8.09 1.95
C TYR A 251 8.95 9.44 1.42
N GLY A 252 9.02 9.65 0.11
CA GLY A 252 8.59 10.89 -0.52
C GLY A 252 7.66 10.68 -1.72
N ILE A 253 6.86 11.70 -1.99
CA ILE A 253 6.09 11.85 -3.24
C ILE A 253 7.08 12.32 -4.30
N LEU A 254 7.18 11.60 -5.40
CA LEU A 254 8.07 11.91 -6.52
C LEU A 254 7.41 12.91 -7.46
N ILE A 255 8.17 13.91 -7.87
CA ILE A 255 7.76 14.94 -8.81
C ILE A 255 8.91 15.20 -9.78
N ASN A 256 8.60 15.49 -11.04
CA ASN A 256 9.63 15.85 -12.02
C ASN A 256 10.41 17.09 -11.56
N LYS A 257 11.73 17.06 -11.68
CA LYS A 257 12.63 18.18 -11.28
C LYS A 257 12.33 19.49 -12.01
N GLU A 258 11.77 19.40 -13.22
CA GLU A 258 11.40 20.54 -14.05
C GLU A 258 10.08 21.22 -13.60
N GLU A 259 9.41 20.65 -12.57
CA GLU A 259 8.12 21.14 -12.07
C GLU A 259 8.22 21.73 -10.64
N PRO A 260 9.08 22.74 -10.40
CA PRO A 260 9.30 23.26 -9.04
C PRO A 260 8.05 23.93 -8.43
N THR A 261 7.11 24.38 -9.27
CA THR A 261 5.85 24.96 -8.80
C THR A 261 4.91 23.86 -8.27
N LEU A 262 4.86 22.70 -8.94
CA LEU A 262 4.12 21.53 -8.47
C LEU A 262 4.70 21.00 -7.16
N VAL A 263 6.03 20.96 -7.03
CA VAL A 263 6.71 20.61 -5.77
C VAL A 263 6.24 21.50 -4.63
N ARG A 264 6.21 22.84 -4.84
CA ARG A 264 5.73 23.78 -3.81
C ARG A 264 4.25 23.60 -3.48
N ALA A 265 3.40 23.35 -4.50
CA ALA A 265 1.98 23.08 -4.31
C ALA A 265 1.75 21.83 -3.46
N VAL A 266 2.36 20.71 -3.84
CA VAL A 266 2.22 19.41 -3.13
C VAL A 266 2.78 19.50 -1.71
N ARG A 267 3.98 20.10 -1.53
CA ARG A 267 4.55 20.30 -0.19
C ARG A 267 3.63 21.16 0.68
N GLY A 268 3.10 22.27 0.13
CA GLY A 268 2.19 23.16 0.85
C GLY A 268 0.90 22.45 1.26
N ALA A 269 0.31 21.64 0.36
CA ALA A 269 -0.87 20.85 0.65
C ALA A 269 -0.60 19.81 1.75
N LEU A 270 0.51 19.07 1.67
CA LEU A 270 0.92 18.11 2.70
C LEU A 270 1.13 18.81 4.05
N GLN A 271 1.78 19.98 4.06
CA GLN A 271 1.97 20.78 5.29
C GLN A 271 0.63 21.22 5.92
N LYS A 272 -0.37 21.55 5.11
CA LYS A 272 -1.72 21.85 5.62
C LYS A 272 -2.40 20.62 6.22
N LEU A 273 -2.28 19.46 5.60
CA LEU A 273 -2.80 18.19 6.15
C LEU A 273 -2.13 17.85 7.50
N ILE A 274 -0.84 18.13 7.63
CA ILE A 274 -0.13 17.98 8.91
C ILE A 274 -0.69 18.95 9.94
N GLY A 275 -0.86 20.23 9.58
CA GLY A 275 -1.31 21.29 10.49
C GLY A 275 -2.77 21.14 10.95
N ASN A 276 -3.67 20.64 10.09
CA ASN A 276 -5.09 20.46 10.43
C ASN A 276 -5.41 19.08 11.02
N GLY A 277 -4.42 18.21 11.19
CA GLY A 277 -4.55 16.90 11.81
C GLY A 277 -5.09 15.79 10.89
N THR A 278 -5.45 16.07 9.64
CA THR A 278 -5.90 15.05 8.68
C THR A 278 -4.81 14.01 8.40
N TYR A 279 -3.58 14.46 8.19
CA TYR A 279 -2.42 13.60 8.04
C TYR A 279 -2.28 12.60 9.21
N ALA A 280 -2.39 13.08 10.45
CA ALA A 280 -2.30 12.22 11.63
C ALA A 280 -3.45 11.21 11.72
N LYS A 281 -4.66 11.57 11.24
CA LYS A 281 -5.82 10.66 11.16
C LYS A 281 -5.57 9.55 10.14
N ILE A 282 -5.05 9.88 8.95
CA ILE A 282 -4.68 8.89 7.92
C ILE A 282 -3.65 7.91 8.48
N LEU A 283 -2.54 8.38 9.05
CA LEU A 283 -1.52 7.49 9.59
C LEU A 283 -2.04 6.62 10.75
N LYS A 284 -2.98 7.15 11.56
CA LYS A 284 -3.63 6.38 12.63
C LYS A 284 -4.52 5.27 12.06
N GLN A 285 -5.33 5.57 11.04
CA GLN A 285 -6.24 4.62 10.39
C GLN A 285 -5.47 3.40 9.88
N TRP A 286 -4.29 3.62 9.33
CA TRP A 286 -3.44 2.59 8.74
C TRP A 286 -2.37 2.04 9.69
N ASN A 287 -2.43 2.41 10.98
CA ASN A 287 -1.54 1.94 12.05
C ASN A 287 -0.03 2.21 11.80
N ILE A 288 0.29 3.35 11.16
CA ILE A 288 1.67 3.76 10.82
C ILE A 288 2.08 5.10 11.43
N ARG A 289 1.47 5.48 12.56
CA ARG A 289 1.74 6.77 13.25
C ARG A 289 3.20 6.98 13.63
N SER A 290 3.95 5.91 13.86
CA SER A 290 5.38 5.99 14.23
C SER A 290 6.23 6.70 13.17
N GLY A 291 5.79 6.66 11.90
CA GLY A 291 6.44 7.34 10.78
C GLY A 291 6.06 8.82 10.61
N ALA A 292 5.24 9.40 11.50
CA ALA A 292 4.72 10.75 11.32
C ALA A 292 5.83 11.83 11.25
N LEU A 293 5.71 12.72 10.27
CA LEU A 293 6.51 13.94 10.14
C LEU A 293 5.86 15.10 10.89
N LYS A 294 6.70 15.99 11.43
CA LYS A 294 6.25 17.29 11.98
C LYS A 294 6.07 18.34 10.88
N ASN A 295 6.86 18.27 9.83
CA ASN A 295 6.83 19.17 8.69
C ASN A 295 7.09 18.41 7.40
N ALA A 296 6.45 18.85 6.30
CA ALA A 296 6.76 18.39 4.96
C ALA A 296 8.10 18.95 4.49
N THR A 297 9.06 18.09 4.17
CA THR A 297 10.38 18.46 3.64
C THR A 297 10.49 18.17 2.15
N VAL A 298 11.48 18.76 1.49
CA VAL A 298 11.81 18.47 0.10
C VAL A 298 13.23 17.93 0.08
N ASN A 299 13.42 16.76 -0.51
CA ASN A 299 14.72 16.10 -0.60
C ASN A 299 15.41 15.99 0.78
N GLY A 300 14.65 15.65 1.82
CA GLY A 300 15.14 15.58 3.20
C GLY A 300 15.89 14.29 3.51
N GLY A 301 15.92 13.34 2.59
CA GLY A 301 16.69 12.11 2.70
C GLY A 301 18.19 12.39 2.63
N ALA A 302 18.92 11.92 3.63
CA ALA A 302 20.38 11.89 3.62
C ALA A 302 20.90 10.72 2.78
N ALA A 303 22.13 10.82 2.32
CA ALA A 303 22.78 9.82 1.44
C ALA A 303 22.79 8.41 1.99
#